data_a124fc590354996a155f81366dc5f9ba
#
_entry.id   a124fc590354996a155f81366dc5f9ba
#
_cell.length_a   1.000
_cell.length_b   1.000
_cell.length_c   1.000
_cell.angle_alpha   90.00
_cell.angle_beta   90.00
_cell.angle_gamma   90.00
#
_symmetry.space_group_name_H-M   'P 1'
#
loop_
_entity.id
_entity.type
_entity.pdbx_description
1 polymer ?
#
loop_
_entity_poly.entity_id
_entity_poly.type
_entity_poly.pdbx_seq_one_letter_code
_entity_poly.pdbx_strand_id
1 'polypeptide(L)'
;MEKNAEERQIELLSTALNEASNAGGHWLNATGKGFPKFYPRGVAVSPFNGLFMALHSDRNGCKTNLFTLYSDAKARGTSVREHEQGVPFLFYNWNKYVHRNNPEDNISREAYLKLDEEIRKQYKGIHNREIYTLFNIDQTTLPYVDKEEYDAVLLKDGSAVERGYSEADERRLHIRFNDFLLKMRDNLVPVRSDGSGMPHYETDRDAVYMPRQRNFEHYNDYVQEALRQIVSATGHQQRLAREGMVMKNGMGPSEDALKQERLIVEVASGIKMLELGLPARLSDKSLELVDYWNRELKENPNLMDALESDVNNALEVIHKAERGEKIEYATMRNRRQTSDMQEQLPKHFYVADEIRKHPNKEDKTIVIVIDPSSKSADVILPAGASPEVDNEVPGMNKARIGRALRREGIENVRFFNPDGAWGYRPDDAYFAKKQVSLARLKNWALEMLSTLDVTPAVKRADEIGFDQIQMIQDDKNRWALYLKPEH
;
A
#
# COMPACT_ATOMS: atom_id res chain seq x y z
N MET A 1 -2.91 9.00 -38.00
CA MET A 1 -1.75 8.77 -37.12
C MET A 1 -1.94 7.42 -36.43
N GLU A 2 -0.94 6.58 -36.46
CA GLU A 2 -1.00 5.36 -35.65
C GLU A 2 -0.97 5.73 -34.17
N LYS A 3 -1.90 5.15 -33.41
CA LYS A 3 -1.95 5.35 -31.94
C LYS A 3 -0.69 4.79 -31.28
N ASN A 4 -0.15 5.53 -30.34
CA ASN A 4 0.96 5.03 -29.52
C ASN A 4 0.48 3.90 -28.57
N ALA A 5 1.42 3.25 -27.89
CA ALA A 5 1.11 2.10 -27.03
C ALA A 5 0.19 2.45 -25.86
N GLU A 6 0.39 3.59 -25.26
CA GLU A 6 -0.40 4.09 -24.13
C GLU A 6 -1.83 4.44 -24.57
N GLU A 7 -1.98 5.14 -25.69
CA GLU A 7 -3.30 5.42 -26.28
C GLU A 7 -4.08 4.13 -26.58
N ARG A 8 -3.39 3.07 -27.00
CA ARG A 8 -4.01 1.75 -27.23
C ARG A 8 -4.44 1.06 -25.94
N GLN A 9 -3.65 1.18 -24.87
CA GLN A 9 -4.03 0.65 -23.55
C GLN A 9 -5.21 1.45 -22.96
N ILE A 10 -5.18 2.77 -23.05
CA ILE A 10 -6.29 3.64 -22.64
C ILE A 10 -7.57 3.25 -23.40
N GLU A 11 -7.48 3.04 -24.70
CA GLU A 11 -8.64 2.63 -25.51
C GLU A 11 -9.18 1.26 -25.07
N LEU A 12 -8.33 0.27 -24.83
CA LEU A 12 -8.74 -1.05 -24.36
C LEU A 12 -9.47 -0.96 -23.01
N LEU A 13 -8.89 -0.24 -22.05
CA LEU A 13 -9.50 -0.06 -20.74
C LEU A 13 -10.80 0.75 -20.82
N SER A 14 -10.79 1.90 -21.48
CA SER A 14 -11.96 2.76 -21.63
C SER A 14 -13.12 2.03 -22.32
N THR A 15 -12.82 1.19 -23.32
CA THR A 15 -13.86 0.42 -23.99
C THR A 15 -14.45 -0.63 -23.05
N ALA A 16 -13.63 -1.37 -22.30
CA ALA A 16 -14.11 -2.37 -21.36
C ALA A 16 -14.98 -1.73 -20.25
N LEU A 17 -14.56 -0.57 -19.73
CA LEU A 17 -15.36 0.19 -18.75
C LEU A 17 -16.69 0.68 -19.31
N ASN A 18 -16.72 1.17 -20.57
CA ASN A 18 -17.96 1.59 -21.22
C ASN A 18 -18.90 0.40 -21.48
N GLU A 19 -18.37 -0.73 -21.91
CA GLU A 19 -19.16 -1.94 -22.15
C GLU A 19 -19.79 -2.44 -20.85
N ALA A 20 -19.12 -2.28 -19.71
CA ALA A 20 -19.66 -2.63 -18.39
C ALA A 20 -21.00 -1.95 -18.09
N SER A 21 -21.16 -0.68 -18.49
CA SER A 21 -22.40 0.08 -18.27
C SER A 21 -23.62 -0.55 -18.98
N ASN A 22 -23.39 -1.26 -20.09
CA ASN A 22 -24.41 -1.94 -20.87
C ASN A 22 -24.56 -3.44 -20.53
N ALA A 23 -23.58 -4.01 -19.83
CA ALA A 23 -23.45 -5.44 -19.52
C ALA A 23 -23.72 -5.77 -18.03
N GLY A 24 -24.55 -4.97 -17.34
CA GLY A 24 -24.83 -5.18 -15.92
C GLY A 24 -23.59 -5.13 -15.02
N GLY A 25 -22.64 -4.26 -15.40
CA GLY A 25 -21.39 -4.08 -14.68
C GLY A 25 -20.24 -4.98 -15.13
N HIS A 26 -20.47 -6.02 -15.94
CA HIS A 26 -19.42 -6.93 -16.39
C HIS A 26 -18.45 -6.24 -17.36
N TRP A 27 -17.19 -6.17 -17.00
CA TRP A 27 -16.15 -5.52 -17.79
C TRP A 27 -14.94 -6.43 -18.10
N LEU A 28 -14.81 -7.52 -17.36
CA LEU A 28 -13.76 -8.50 -17.55
C LEU A 28 -14.36 -9.90 -17.49
N ASN A 29 -14.25 -10.65 -18.56
CA ASN A 29 -14.81 -11.97 -18.64
C ASN A 29 -13.80 -13.03 -18.22
N ALA A 30 -14.21 -13.95 -17.38
CA ALA A 30 -13.45 -15.16 -17.11
C ALA A 30 -13.79 -16.18 -18.19
N THR A 31 -12.95 -16.27 -19.17
CA THR A 31 -13.15 -17.18 -20.29
C THR A 31 -12.64 -18.60 -20.03
N GLY A 32 -12.26 -18.89 -18.78
CA GLY A 32 -11.64 -20.19 -18.41
C GLY A 32 -10.24 -20.41 -18.99
N LYS A 33 -9.68 -19.43 -19.67
CA LYS A 33 -8.36 -19.48 -20.33
C LYS A 33 -7.19 -19.29 -19.36
N GLY A 34 -7.46 -19.01 -18.10
CA GLY A 34 -6.47 -18.67 -17.09
C GLY A 34 -5.84 -17.28 -17.29
N PHE A 35 -4.95 -16.93 -16.38
CA PHE A 35 -4.23 -15.65 -16.44
C PHE A 35 -3.20 -15.66 -17.60
N PRO A 36 -3.05 -14.55 -18.36
CA PRO A 36 -2.17 -14.46 -19.52
C PRO A 36 -0.72 -14.84 -19.22
N LYS A 37 -0.09 -15.54 -20.17
CA LYS A 37 1.28 -16.04 -20.07
C LYS A 37 2.05 -15.90 -21.37
N PHE A 38 3.37 -15.89 -21.26
CA PHE A 38 4.25 -16.00 -22.42
C PHE A 38 4.28 -17.42 -22.96
N TYR A 39 4.06 -17.57 -24.25
CA TYR A 39 4.25 -18.82 -24.96
C TYR A 39 5.65 -18.89 -25.59
N PRO A 40 6.34 -20.05 -25.55
CA PRO A 40 5.91 -21.34 -24.98
C PRO A 40 6.27 -21.53 -23.51
N ARG A 41 6.97 -20.58 -22.90
CA ARG A 41 7.57 -20.75 -21.57
C ARG A 41 6.55 -20.86 -20.43
N GLY A 42 5.31 -20.44 -20.65
CA GLY A 42 4.26 -20.46 -19.63
C GLY A 42 4.51 -19.49 -18.46
N VAL A 43 5.44 -18.53 -18.63
CA VAL A 43 5.75 -17.55 -17.62
C VAL A 43 4.63 -16.52 -17.56
N ALA A 44 4.11 -16.27 -16.36
CA ALA A 44 3.12 -15.25 -16.13
C ALA A 44 3.70 -13.85 -16.37
N VAL A 45 2.86 -12.94 -16.86
CA VAL A 45 3.19 -11.53 -17.07
C VAL A 45 2.90 -10.72 -15.82
N SER A 46 3.35 -9.45 -15.79
CA SER A 46 2.94 -8.54 -14.71
C SER A 46 1.42 -8.36 -14.69
N PRO A 47 0.81 -8.16 -13.52
CA PRO A 47 -0.65 -8.10 -13.39
C PRO A 47 -1.30 -7.08 -14.34
N PHE A 48 -0.77 -5.88 -14.42
CA PHE A 48 -1.34 -4.82 -15.27
C PHE A 48 -1.22 -5.12 -16.77
N ASN A 49 -0.09 -5.66 -17.23
CA ASN A 49 0.02 -6.16 -18.60
C ASN A 49 -0.94 -7.32 -18.88
N GLY A 50 -1.11 -8.21 -17.91
CA GLY A 50 -2.05 -9.33 -18.00
C GLY A 50 -3.49 -8.87 -18.24
N LEU A 51 -3.90 -7.76 -17.63
CA LEU A 51 -5.21 -7.16 -17.88
C LEU A 51 -5.41 -6.85 -19.38
N PHE A 52 -4.47 -6.12 -20.00
CA PHE A 52 -4.61 -5.72 -21.41
C PHE A 52 -4.53 -6.92 -22.36
N MET A 53 -3.71 -7.91 -22.01
CA MET A 53 -3.64 -9.15 -22.78
C MET A 53 -4.96 -9.92 -22.71
N ALA A 54 -5.61 -9.99 -21.54
CA ALA A 54 -6.91 -10.63 -21.37
C ALA A 54 -8.01 -9.89 -22.13
N LEU A 55 -8.08 -8.54 -21.97
CA LEU A 55 -9.03 -7.71 -22.72
C LEU A 55 -8.84 -7.85 -24.24
N HIS A 56 -7.59 -7.92 -24.70
CA HIS A 56 -7.29 -8.16 -26.11
C HIS A 56 -7.77 -9.53 -26.59
N SER A 57 -7.50 -10.59 -25.78
CA SER A 57 -7.97 -11.94 -26.11
C SER A 57 -9.48 -12.04 -26.21
N ASP A 58 -10.20 -11.41 -25.27
CA ASP A 58 -11.66 -11.40 -25.25
C ASP A 58 -12.22 -10.70 -26.49
N ARG A 59 -11.70 -9.50 -26.78
CA ARG A 59 -12.15 -8.71 -27.92
C ARG A 59 -11.92 -9.41 -29.27
N ASN A 60 -10.84 -10.16 -29.38
CA ASN A 60 -10.50 -10.88 -30.63
C ASN A 60 -11.02 -12.31 -30.67
N GLY A 61 -11.82 -12.75 -29.67
CA GLY A 61 -12.36 -14.10 -29.62
C GLY A 61 -11.32 -15.20 -29.57
N CYS A 62 -10.12 -14.89 -29.01
CA CYS A 62 -9.04 -15.87 -28.90
C CYS A 62 -9.43 -17.03 -27.98
N LYS A 63 -8.96 -18.22 -28.28
CA LYS A 63 -9.23 -19.45 -27.49
C LYS A 63 -8.26 -19.63 -26.34
N THR A 64 -7.11 -18.93 -26.38
CA THR A 64 -6.07 -19.00 -25.35
C THR A 64 -5.75 -17.61 -24.79
N ASN A 65 -5.08 -17.57 -23.63
CA ASN A 65 -4.41 -16.39 -23.08
C ASN A 65 -2.88 -16.53 -23.17
N LEU A 66 -2.39 -17.13 -24.26
CA LEU A 66 -0.96 -17.33 -24.51
C LEU A 66 -0.48 -16.35 -25.58
N PHE A 67 0.62 -15.68 -25.27
CA PHE A 67 1.14 -14.60 -26.11
C PHE A 67 2.60 -14.79 -26.44
N THR A 68 2.98 -14.36 -27.63
CA THR A 68 4.34 -14.47 -28.16
C THR A 68 4.80 -13.16 -28.79
N LEU A 69 6.10 -12.94 -28.85
CA LEU A 69 6.70 -11.91 -29.67
C LEU A 69 6.68 -12.33 -31.13
N TYR A 70 6.65 -11.37 -32.06
CA TYR A 70 6.77 -11.63 -33.49
C TYR A 70 8.07 -12.39 -33.83
N SER A 71 9.19 -11.99 -33.22
CA SER A 71 10.49 -12.63 -33.38
C SER A 71 10.49 -14.11 -32.92
N ASP A 72 9.83 -14.37 -31.78
CA ASP A 72 9.78 -15.70 -31.19
C ASP A 72 8.90 -16.64 -32.03
N ALA A 73 7.76 -16.15 -32.54
CA ALA A 73 6.92 -16.90 -33.45
C ALA A 73 7.71 -17.29 -34.72
N LYS A 74 8.42 -16.30 -35.31
CA LYS A 74 9.23 -16.55 -36.50
C LYS A 74 10.39 -17.54 -36.25
N ALA A 75 11.06 -17.45 -35.10
CA ALA A 75 12.13 -18.39 -34.72
C ALA A 75 11.63 -19.84 -34.59
N ARG A 76 10.33 -20.02 -34.34
CA ARG A 76 9.66 -21.31 -34.22
C ARG A 76 9.02 -21.82 -35.55
N GLY A 77 9.27 -21.11 -36.65
CA GLY A 77 8.72 -21.50 -37.97
C GLY A 77 7.23 -21.12 -38.15
N THR A 78 6.70 -20.28 -37.26
CA THR A 78 5.35 -19.71 -37.39
C THR A 78 5.43 -18.24 -37.71
N SER A 79 4.31 -17.61 -38.08
CA SER A 79 4.24 -16.18 -38.35
C SER A 79 2.94 -15.60 -37.80
N VAL A 80 2.94 -14.31 -37.51
CA VAL A 80 1.71 -13.58 -37.25
C VAL A 80 0.95 -13.44 -38.57
N ARG A 81 -0.35 -13.67 -38.56
CA ARG A 81 -1.20 -13.54 -39.76
C ARG A 81 -1.28 -12.10 -40.21
N GLU A 82 -1.53 -11.90 -41.48
CA GLU A 82 -1.69 -10.55 -42.07
C GLU A 82 -2.86 -9.81 -41.42
N HIS A 83 -2.69 -8.52 -41.21
CA HIS A 83 -3.66 -7.59 -40.61
C HIS A 83 -3.98 -7.83 -39.15
N GLU A 84 -3.33 -8.77 -38.45
CA GLU A 84 -3.50 -8.95 -37.03
C GLU A 84 -2.82 -7.81 -36.23
N GLN A 85 -3.53 -7.33 -35.23
CA GLN A 85 -3.02 -6.30 -34.34
C GLN A 85 -2.67 -6.96 -33.00
N GLY A 86 -1.42 -6.79 -32.56
CA GLY A 86 -1.00 -7.26 -31.25
C GLY A 86 -1.35 -6.28 -30.14
N VAL A 87 -1.14 -6.68 -28.90
CA VAL A 87 -1.34 -5.86 -27.71
C VAL A 87 -0.04 -5.21 -27.27
N PRO A 88 -0.01 -3.93 -26.85
CA PRO A 88 1.17 -3.32 -26.26
C PRO A 88 1.50 -3.96 -24.92
N PHE A 89 2.77 -4.24 -24.72
CA PHE A 89 3.32 -4.80 -23.50
C PHE A 89 4.43 -3.87 -23.00
N LEU A 90 4.27 -3.39 -21.77
CA LEU A 90 5.23 -2.50 -21.12
C LEU A 90 6.22 -3.33 -20.30
N PHE A 91 7.49 -3.15 -20.62
CA PHE A 91 8.57 -3.81 -19.91
C PHE A 91 9.50 -2.77 -19.28
N TYR A 92 9.74 -2.90 -17.98
CA TYR A 92 10.67 -2.03 -17.26
C TYR A 92 12.00 -2.73 -17.12
N ASN A 93 13.02 -2.18 -17.79
CA ASN A 93 14.37 -2.73 -17.78
C ASN A 93 15.26 -1.94 -16.81
N TRP A 94 15.86 -2.63 -15.84
CA TRP A 94 16.80 -2.06 -14.86
C TRP A 94 18.26 -2.20 -15.30
N ASN A 95 18.55 -2.00 -16.54
CA ASN A 95 19.89 -2.22 -17.08
C ASN A 95 20.82 -1.02 -16.96
N LYS A 96 20.32 0.13 -16.52
CA LYS A 96 21.07 1.38 -16.46
C LYS A 96 21.11 1.94 -15.04
N TYR A 97 22.29 2.29 -14.59
CA TYR A 97 22.54 2.93 -13.31
C TYR A 97 23.22 4.28 -13.55
N VAL A 98 22.76 5.32 -12.86
CA VAL A 98 23.24 6.68 -13.01
C VAL A 98 23.78 7.16 -11.67
N HIS A 99 24.94 7.83 -11.72
CA HIS A 99 25.54 8.42 -10.54
C HIS A 99 24.64 9.53 -9.97
N ARG A 100 24.41 9.51 -8.66
CA ARG A 100 23.41 10.37 -7.98
C ARG A 100 23.69 11.88 -8.17
N ASN A 101 24.96 12.25 -8.22
CA ASN A 101 25.42 13.63 -8.33
C ASN A 101 25.86 14.02 -9.75
N ASN A 102 25.92 13.08 -10.69
CA ASN A 102 26.30 13.34 -12.07
C ASN A 102 25.44 12.47 -13.02
N PRO A 103 24.35 13.01 -13.56
CA PRO A 103 23.46 12.25 -14.45
C PRO A 103 24.09 11.75 -15.76
N GLU A 104 25.20 12.35 -16.18
CA GLU A 104 25.93 11.92 -17.38
C GLU A 104 26.79 10.67 -17.12
N ASP A 105 27.20 10.46 -15.88
CA ASP A 105 27.88 9.24 -15.47
C ASP A 105 26.87 8.10 -15.29
N ASN A 106 26.76 7.28 -16.32
CA ASN A 106 25.86 6.15 -16.34
C ASN A 106 26.58 4.87 -16.74
N ILE A 107 26.22 3.79 -16.08
CA ILE A 107 26.82 2.47 -16.25
C ILE A 107 25.78 1.40 -16.47
N SER A 108 26.16 0.30 -17.13
CA SER A 108 25.31 -0.87 -17.29
C SER A 108 25.16 -1.62 -15.96
N ARG A 109 24.13 -2.49 -15.88
CA ARG A 109 23.93 -3.39 -14.74
C ARG A 109 25.16 -4.27 -14.50
N GLU A 110 25.79 -4.76 -15.55
CA GLU A 110 26.99 -5.59 -15.44
C GLU A 110 28.14 -4.83 -14.82
N ALA A 111 28.37 -3.58 -15.23
CA ALA A 111 29.37 -2.71 -14.65
C ALA A 111 29.06 -2.39 -13.19
N TYR A 112 27.79 -2.07 -12.88
CA TYR A 112 27.33 -1.81 -11.51
C TYR A 112 27.57 -3.00 -10.57
N LEU A 113 27.30 -4.23 -11.02
CA LEU A 113 27.51 -5.43 -10.21
C LEU A 113 28.98 -5.72 -9.90
N LYS A 114 29.91 -5.17 -10.68
CA LYS A 114 31.38 -5.29 -10.48
C LYS A 114 31.94 -4.23 -9.54
N LEU A 115 31.16 -3.20 -9.20
CA LEU A 115 31.61 -2.15 -8.29
C LEU A 115 31.58 -2.61 -6.83
N ASP A 116 32.46 -2.01 -6.02
CA ASP A 116 32.44 -2.19 -4.56
C ASP A 116 31.15 -1.59 -3.97
N GLU A 117 30.72 -2.11 -2.83
CA GLU A 117 29.45 -1.73 -2.19
C GLU A 117 29.35 -0.23 -1.90
N GLU A 118 30.46 0.40 -1.47
CA GLU A 118 30.52 1.85 -1.21
C GLU A 118 30.33 2.69 -2.48
N ILE A 119 30.89 2.22 -3.60
CA ILE A 119 30.73 2.89 -4.90
C ILE A 119 29.30 2.66 -5.43
N ARG A 120 28.72 1.47 -5.23
CA ARG A 120 27.31 1.17 -5.64
C ARG A 120 26.32 2.15 -5.00
N LYS A 121 26.54 2.57 -3.75
CA LYS A 121 25.68 3.54 -3.05
C LYS A 121 25.60 4.91 -3.76
N GLN A 122 26.60 5.24 -4.58
CA GLN A 122 26.65 6.49 -5.34
C GLN A 122 25.79 6.44 -6.62
N TYR A 123 25.32 5.27 -7.01
CA TYR A 123 24.49 5.07 -8.20
C TYR A 123 23.04 4.76 -7.81
N LYS A 124 22.13 5.17 -8.68
CA LYS A 124 20.70 4.77 -8.62
C LYS A 124 20.33 4.06 -9.92
N GLY A 125 19.56 3.00 -9.82
CA GLY A 125 18.96 2.35 -10.99
C GLY A 125 17.98 3.29 -11.68
N ILE A 126 18.03 3.34 -12.98
CA ILE A 126 17.02 4.01 -13.81
C ILE A 126 16.21 2.93 -14.51
N HIS A 127 14.92 3.12 -14.49
CA HIS A 127 14.00 2.32 -15.30
C HIS A 127 14.05 2.79 -16.74
N ASN A 128 14.39 1.90 -17.65
CA ASN A 128 14.10 2.10 -19.05
C ASN A 128 12.76 1.42 -19.35
N ARG A 129 11.77 2.19 -19.77
CA ARG A 129 10.49 1.68 -20.24
C ARG A 129 10.66 1.26 -21.71
N GLU A 130 10.54 -0.03 -21.97
CA GLU A 130 10.55 -0.59 -23.31
C GLU A 130 9.14 -1.06 -23.65
N ILE A 131 8.75 -0.88 -24.89
CA ILE A 131 7.43 -1.24 -25.38
C ILE A 131 7.59 -2.34 -26.42
N TYR A 132 6.98 -3.48 -26.15
CA TYR A 132 6.89 -4.59 -27.08
C TYR A 132 5.45 -4.76 -27.57
N THR A 133 5.29 -5.36 -28.73
CA THR A 133 3.99 -5.80 -29.22
C THR A 133 3.92 -7.31 -29.12
N LEU A 134 2.94 -7.80 -28.37
CA LEU A 134 2.68 -9.23 -28.22
C LEU A 134 1.47 -9.63 -29.07
N PHE A 135 1.50 -10.83 -29.58
CA PHE A 135 0.41 -11.43 -30.34
C PHE A 135 -0.08 -12.68 -29.63
N ASN A 136 -1.38 -12.86 -29.54
CA ASN A 136 -1.94 -14.12 -29.09
C ASN A 136 -1.56 -15.24 -30.07
N ILE A 137 -1.30 -16.44 -29.59
CA ILE A 137 -0.94 -17.56 -30.48
C ILE A 137 -2.04 -17.89 -31.49
N ASP A 138 -3.29 -17.58 -31.17
CA ASP A 138 -4.44 -17.71 -32.07
C ASP A 138 -4.37 -16.73 -33.26
N GLN A 139 -3.59 -15.66 -33.15
CA GLN A 139 -3.32 -14.70 -34.21
C GLN A 139 -2.12 -15.10 -35.09
N THR A 140 -1.51 -16.23 -34.80
CA THR A 140 -0.37 -16.75 -35.56
C THR A 140 -0.81 -17.87 -36.52
N THR A 141 0.14 -18.34 -37.31
CA THR A 141 -0.05 -19.52 -38.16
C THR A 141 0.09 -20.85 -37.40
N LEU A 142 0.40 -20.83 -36.09
CA LEU A 142 0.57 -22.03 -35.28
C LEU A 142 -0.59 -23.05 -35.39
N PRO A 143 -1.88 -22.61 -35.33
CA PRO A 143 -3.02 -23.52 -35.46
C PRO A 143 -3.06 -24.33 -36.80
N TYR A 144 -2.33 -23.86 -37.81
CA TYR A 144 -2.34 -24.40 -39.15
C TYR A 144 -1.02 -25.14 -39.51
N VAL A 145 0.12 -24.63 -38.99
CA VAL A 145 1.46 -25.17 -39.31
C VAL A 145 1.83 -26.31 -38.37
N ASP A 146 1.46 -26.21 -37.09
CA ASP A 146 1.69 -27.25 -36.10
C ASP A 146 0.42 -27.41 -35.24
N LYS A 147 -0.55 -28.08 -35.89
CA LYS A 147 -1.85 -28.32 -35.26
C LYS A 147 -1.73 -29.22 -34.02
N GLU A 148 -0.80 -30.12 -33.99
CA GLU A 148 -0.60 -31.07 -32.89
C GLU A 148 -0.12 -30.34 -31.63
N GLU A 149 0.88 -29.44 -31.75
CA GLU A 149 1.33 -28.58 -30.66
C GLU A 149 0.20 -27.65 -30.21
N TYR A 150 -0.53 -27.04 -31.14
CA TYR A 150 -1.61 -26.17 -30.80
C TYR A 150 -2.75 -26.87 -30.05
N ASP A 151 -3.16 -28.05 -30.47
CA ASP A 151 -4.20 -28.84 -29.79
C ASP A 151 -3.73 -29.30 -28.39
N ALA A 152 -2.46 -29.63 -28.21
CA ALA A 152 -1.87 -29.94 -26.90
C ALA A 152 -1.91 -28.71 -25.97
N VAL A 153 -1.63 -27.53 -26.49
CA VAL A 153 -1.72 -26.27 -25.73
C VAL A 153 -3.18 -25.95 -25.35
N LEU A 154 -4.13 -26.16 -26.26
CA LEU A 154 -5.56 -25.97 -25.97
C LEU A 154 -6.06 -26.89 -24.87
N LEU A 155 -5.59 -28.15 -24.84
CA LEU A 155 -5.94 -29.10 -23.78
C LEU A 155 -5.42 -28.67 -22.41
N LYS A 156 -4.26 -28.02 -22.36
CA LYS A 156 -3.59 -27.62 -21.13
C LYS A 156 -4.02 -26.24 -20.63
N ASP A 157 -3.97 -25.25 -21.48
CA ASP A 157 -4.12 -23.84 -21.16
C ASP A 157 -5.28 -23.16 -21.93
N GLY A 158 -6.07 -23.93 -22.67
CA GLY A 158 -7.19 -23.41 -23.45
C GLY A 158 -8.44 -23.16 -22.64
N SER A 159 -9.43 -22.59 -23.31
CA SER A 159 -10.71 -22.26 -22.70
C SER A 159 -11.39 -23.49 -22.10
N ALA A 160 -11.60 -23.49 -20.80
CA ALA A 160 -12.45 -24.47 -20.12
C ALA A 160 -13.97 -24.24 -20.39
N VAL A 161 -14.30 -23.20 -21.17
CA VAL A 161 -15.69 -22.80 -21.45
C VAL A 161 -16.53 -23.90 -22.10
N GLU A 162 -15.88 -24.77 -22.87
CA GLU A 162 -16.58 -25.93 -23.46
C GLU A 162 -16.95 -27.02 -22.45
N ARG A 163 -16.40 -27.01 -21.22
CA ARG A 163 -16.62 -28.06 -20.21
C ARG A 163 -17.71 -27.74 -19.19
N GLY A 164 -18.22 -26.51 -19.17
CA GLY A 164 -19.14 -26.05 -18.12
C GLY A 164 -18.48 -26.03 -16.72
N TYR A 165 -18.88 -25.11 -15.89
CA TYR A 165 -18.45 -25.00 -14.50
C TYR A 165 -19.11 -26.13 -13.71
N SER A 166 -18.35 -27.09 -13.18
CA SER A 166 -18.89 -28.18 -12.39
C SER A 166 -19.00 -27.81 -10.90
N GLU A 167 -19.89 -28.48 -10.15
CA GLU A 167 -19.93 -28.32 -8.68
C GLU A 167 -18.59 -28.61 -8.00
N ALA A 168 -17.74 -29.44 -8.61
CA ALA A 168 -16.39 -29.72 -8.12
C ALA A 168 -15.48 -28.50 -8.27
N ASP A 169 -15.61 -27.75 -9.37
CA ASP A 169 -14.84 -26.54 -9.62
C ASP A 169 -15.27 -25.43 -8.65
N GLU A 170 -16.56 -25.32 -8.40
CA GLU A 170 -17.10 -24.39 -7.42
C GLU A 170 -16.61 -24.69 -6.00
N ARG A 171 -16.63 -25.95 -5.60
CA ARG A 171 -16.06 -26.36 -4.30
C ARG A 171 -14.56 -26.09 -4.19
N ARG A 172 -13.78 -26.31 -5.25
CA ARG A 172 -12.35 -25.97 -5.28
C ARG A 172 -12.11 -24.48 -5.15
N LEU A 173 -12.91 -23.67 -5.83
CA LEU A 173 -12.87 -22.22 -5.70
C LEU A 173 -13.15 -21.77 -4.27
N HIS A 174 -14.20 -22.30 -3.63
CA HIS A 174 -14.54 -22.00 -2.25
C HIS A 174 -13.37 -22.30 -1.30
N ILE A 175 -12.75 -23.47 -1.45
CA ILE A 175 -11.61 -23.89 -0.62
C ILE A 175 -10.41 -22.94 -0.86
N ARG A 176 -10.06 -22.67 -2.12
CA ARG A 176 -8.96 -21.77 -2.47
C ARG A 176 -9.17 -20.37 -1.93
N PHE A 177 -10.38 -19.84 -2.08
CA PHE A 177 -10.67 -18.47 -1.65
C PHE A 177 -10.73 -18.35 -0.12
N ASN A 178 -11.25 -19.35 0.59
CA ASN A 178 -11.18 -19.37 2.05
C ASN A 178 -9.72 -19.43 2.55
N ASP A 179 -8.88 -20.24 1.94
CA ASP A 179 -7.43 -20.27 2.25
C ASP A 179 -6.77 -18.89 1.97
N PHE A 180 -7.12 -18.27 0.85
CA PHE A 180 -6.69 -16.92 0.54
C PHE A 180 -7.11 -15.90 1.62
N LEU A 181 -8.37 -15.90 2.06
CA LEU A 181 -8.85 -15.00 3.12
C LEU A 181 -8.13 -15.22 4.45
N LEU A 182 -7.83 -16.49 4.80
CA LEU A 182 -7.03 -16.79 5.98
C LEU A 182 -5.62 -16.20 5.89
N LYS A 183 -4.98 -16.34 4.72
CA LYS A 183 -3.66 -15.76 4.48
C LYS A 183 -3.67 -14.24 4.52
N MET A 184 -4.71 -13.59 3.97
CA MET A 184 -4.88 -12.14 4.09
C MET A 184 -5.04 -11.70 5.53
N ARG A 185 -5.86 -12.41 6.30
CA ARG A 185 -6.05 -12.14 7.73
C ARG A 185 -4.76 -12.26 8.53
N ASP A 186 -3.95 -13.27 8.22
CA ASP A 186 -2.75 -13.58 9.00
C ASP A 186 -1.54 -12.72 8.58
N ASN A 187 -1.49 -12.26 7.31
CA ASN A 187 -0.29 -11.63 6.76
C ASN A 187 -0.49 -10.17 6.29
N LEU A 188 -1.74 -9.67 6.19
CA LEU A 188 -1.99 -8.34 5.63
C LEU A 188 -2.93 -7.50 6.50
N VAL A 189 -4.16 -7.93 6.68
CA VAL A 189 -5.23 -7.14 7.33
C VAL A 189 -6.25 -8.07 7.99
N PRO A 190 -6.72 -7.78 9.21
CA PRO A 190 -7.79 -8.54 9.83
C PRO A 190 -9.05 -8.54 8.95
N VAL A 191 -9.56 -9.74 8.63
CA VAL A 191 -10.83 -9.92 7.94
C VAL A 191 -11.84 -10.42 8.96
N ARG A 192 -12.88 -9.64 9.22
CA ARG A 192 -13.91 -9.89 10.24
C ARG A 192 -15.26 -10.08 9.60
N SER A 193 -16.07 -10.97 10.15
CA SER A 193 -17.48 -11.07 9.78
C SER A 193 -18.27 -10.14 10.67
N ASP A 194 -19.02 -9.22 10.08
CA ASP A 194 -19.92 -8.37 10.82
C ASP A 194 -21.38 -8.56 10.36
N GLY A 195 -22.30 -8.13 11.21
CA GLY A 195 -23.74 -8.21 10.92
C GLY A 195 -24.29 -6.99 10.17
N SER A 196 -23.44 -6.00 9.81
CA SER A 196 -23.89 -4.72 9.22
C SER A 196 -24.50 -4.85 7.83
N GLY A 197 -24.25 -5.97 7.16
CA GLY A 197 -24.82 -6.25 5.84
C GLY A 197 -24.07 -5.59 4.66
N MET A 198 -23.11 -4.71 4.90
CA MET A 198 -22.34 -4.03 3.84
C MET A 198 -20.85 -4.32 3.97
N PRO A 199 -20.18 -4.79 2.87
CA PRO A 199 -18.73 -4.92 2.86
C PRO A 199 -18.05 -3.55 2.98
N HIS A 200 -17.05 -3.42 3.86
CA HIS A 200 -16.27 -2.20 3.96
C HIS A 200 -14.89 -2.45 4.58
N TYR A 201 -13.94 -1.61 4.22
CA TYR A 201 -12.67 -1.49 4.91
C TYR A 201 -12.71 -0.25 5.81
N GLU A 202 -12.46 -0.45 7.09
CA GLU A 202 -12.41 0.63 8.08
C GLU A 202 -10.95 1.04 8.32
N THR A 203 -10.61 2.26 7.92
CA THR A 203 -9.23 2.77 7.94
C THR A 203 -8.71 2.94 9.37
N ASP A 204 -9.56 3.45 10.29
CA ASP A 204 -9.14 3.74 11.67
C ASP A 204 -8.83 2.47 12.47
N ARG A 205 -9.55 1.39 12.21
CA ARG A 205 -9.33 0.08 12.84
C ARG A 205 -8.44 -0.84 12.05
N ASP A 206 -8.06 -0.41 10.84
CA ASP A 206 -7.30 -1.20 9.89
C ASP A 206 -7.85 -2.63 9.73
N ALA A 207 -9.12 -2.75 9.44
CA ALA A 207 -9.82 -4.03 9.36
C ALA A 207 -10.82 -4.06 8.20
N VAL A 208 -10.91 -5.19 7.54
CA VAL A 208 -11.93 -5.51 6.54
C VAL A 208 -13.13 -6.15 7.23
N TYR A 209 -14.33 -5.63 6.97
CA TYR A 209 -15.59 -6.18 7.46
C TYR A 209 -16.39 -6.74 6.31
N MET A 210 -16.75 -8.02 6.41
CA MET A 210 -17.50 -8.74 5.40
C MET A 210 -18.80 -9.29 5.98
N PRO A 211 -19.95 -9.10 5.31
CA PRO A 211 -21.17 -9.84 5.61
C PRO A 211 -20.94 -11.34 5.44
N ARG A 212 -21.82 -12.12 6.01
CA ARG A 212 -21.77 -13.58 5.80
C ARG A 212 -21.98 -13.90 4.33
N GLN A 213 -21.24 -14.87 3.79
CA GLN A 213 -21.34 -15.32 2.40
C GLN A 213 -22.79 -15.54 1.92
N ARG A 214 -23.65 -16.14 2.78
CA ARG A 214 -25.06 -16.39 2.48
C ARG A 214 -25.91 -15.13 2.25
N ASN A 215 -25.38 -13.95 2.54
CA ASN A 215 -26.07 -12.68 2.30
C ASN A 215 -25.86 -12.15 0.87
N PHE A 216 -25.03 -12.82 0.09
CA PHE A 216 -24.80 -12.52 -1.33
C PHE A 216 -25.64 -13.49 -2.18
N GLU A 217 -26.18 -12.99 -3.27
CA GLU A 217 -26.95 -13.80 -4.22
C GLU A 217 -26.05 -14.81 -4.92
N HIS A 218 -24.83 -14.36 -5.32
CA HIS A 218 -23.83 -15.21 -5.96
C HIS A 218 -22.52 -15.21 -5.19
N TYR A 219 -21.86 -16.36 -5.16
CA TYR A 219 -20.55 -16.49 -4.50
C TYR A 219 -19.49 -15.57 -5.10
N ASN A 220 -19.54 -15.35 -6.43
CA ASN A 220 -18.60 -14.47 -7.12
C ASN A 220 -18.71 -13.02 -6.63
N ASP A 221 -19.90 -12.56 -6.25
CA ASP A 221 -20.11 -11.22 -5.70
C ASP A 221 -19.44 -11.09 -4.32
N TYR A 222 -19.57 -12.14 -3.48
CA TYR A 222 -18.84 -12.20 -2.20
C TYR A 222 -17.33 -12.14 -2.40
N VAL A 223 -16.80 -12.93 -3.35
CA VAL A 223 -15.36 -12.96 -3.67
C VAL A 223 -14.91 -11.57 -4.11
N GLN A 224 -15.60 -10.96 -5.05
CA GLN A 224 -15.23 -9.67 -5.60
C GLN A 224 -15.28 -8.54 -4.55
N GLU A 225 -16.34 -8.51 -3.73
CA GLU A 225 -16.41 -7.52 -2.65
C GLU A 225 -15.30 -7.69 -1.62
N ALA A 226 -14.97 -8.93 -1.24
CA ALA A 226 -13.85 -9.18 -0.34
C ALA A 226 -12.52 -8.70 -0.95
N LEU A 227 -12.30 -8.94 -2.24
CA LEU A 227 -11.11 -8.46 -2.95
C LEU A 227 -11.04 -6.94 -3.01
N ARG A 228 -12.15 -6.22 -3.27
CA ARG A 228 -12.19 -4.75 -3.23
C ARG A 228 -11.74 -4.23 -1.87
N GLN A 229 -12.26 -4.79 -0.78
CA GLN A 229 -11.91 -4.35 0.56
C GLN A 229 -10.44 -4.66 0.91
N ILE A 230 -9.92 -5.80 0.47
CA ILE A 230 -8.50 -6.17 0.64
C ILE A 230 -7.59 -5.25 -0.17
N VAL A 231 -7.96 -4.93 -1.42
CA VAL A 231 -7.21 -3.95 -2.23
C VAL A 231 -7.23 -2.57 -1.57
N SER A 232 -8.39 -2.11 -1.07
CA SER A 232 -8.47 -0.86 -0.31
C SER A 232 -7.52 -0.86 0.89
N ALA A 233 -7.49 -1.97 1.65
CA ALA A 233 -6.59 -2.13 2.79
C ALA A 233 -5.10 -1.98 2.40
N THR A 234 -4.69 -2.39 1.19
CA THR A 234 -3.29 -2.18 0.74
C THR A 234 -2.92 -0.70 0.66
N GLY A 235 -3.90 0.19 0.47
CA GLY A 235 -3.69 1.64 0.39
C GLY A 235 -3.51 2.35 1.72
N HIS A 236 -3.68 1.65 2.84
CA HIS A 236 -3.55 2.23 4.17
C HIS A 236 -2.23 3.00 4.37
N GLN A 237 -2.26 4.05 5.23
CA GLN A 237 -1.10 4.90 5.50
C GLN A 237 0.16 4.14 5.97
N GLN A 238 -0.02 3.01 6.64
CA GLN A 238 1.09 2.15 7.10
C GLN A 238 1.59 1.17 6.01
N ARG A 239 0.95 1.12 4.86
CA ARG A 239 1.29 0.26 3.73
C ARG A 239 1.72 1.09 2.53
N LEU A 240 0.92 1.11 1.48
CA LEU A 240 1.25 1.86 0.25
C LEU A 240 0.98 3.36 0.37
N ALA A 241 0.22 3.78 1.37
CA ALA A 241 -0.13 5.18 1.64
C ALA A 241 -0.68 5.90 0.40
N ARG A 242 -1.62 5.25 -0.33
CA ARG A 242 -2.22 5.85 -1.51
C ARG A 242 -3.00 7.12 -1.19
N GLU A 243 -2.98 8.07 -2.09
CA GLU A 243 -3.53 9.41 -1.86
C GLU A 243 -5.02 9.40 -1.49
N GLY A 244 -5.80 8.51 -2.09
CA GLY A 244 -7.22 8.32 -1.78
C GLY A 244 -7.51 7.65 -0.44
N MET A 245 -6.48 7.21 0.30
CA MET A 245 -6.61 6.48 1.55
C MET A 245 -5.95 7.18 2.74
N VAL A 246 -5.25 8.30 2.52
CA VAL A 246 -4.43 8.96 3.52
C VAL A 246 -4.98 10.34 3.85
N MET A 247 -5.08 10.64 5.14
CA MET A 247 -5.36 12.01 5.59
C MET A 247 -4.08 12.85 5.50
N LYS A 248 -4.13 13.99 4.80
CA LYS A 248 -3.04 14.97 4.71
C LYS A 248 -3.39 16.21 5.52
N ASN A 249 -2.55 16.59 6.47
CA ASN A 249 -2.74 17.79 7.30
C ASN A 249 -4.12 17.87 8.00
N GLY A 250 -4.65 16.72 8.43
CA GLY A 250 -5.97 16.66 9.09
C GLY A 250 -7.17 16.81 8.15
N MET A 251 -6.94 16.88 6.84
CA MET A 251 -7.98 16.85 5.81
C MET A 251 -8.02 15.46 5.18
N GLY A 252 -9.23 14.96 4.92
CA GLY A 252 -9.44 13.74 4.16
C GLY A 252 -8.94 13.88 2.71
N PRO A 253 -8.89 12.77 1.97
CA PRO A 253 -8.57 12.78 0.56
C PRO A 253 -9.48 13.72 -0.24
N SER A 254 -8.96 14.32 -1.31
CA SER A 254 -9.79 15.08 -2.24
C SER A 254 -10.79 14.16 -2.95
N GLU A 255 -11.86 14.74 -3.50
CA GLU A 255 -12.86 13.99 -4.26
C GLU A 255 -12.25 13.27 -5.46
N ASP A 256 -11.31 13.90 -6.15
CA ASP A 256 -10.61 13.28 -7.28
C ASP A 256 -9.69 12.14 -6.84
N ALA A 257 -8.98 12.29 -5.71
CA ALA A 257 -8.19 11.20 -5.14
C ALA A 257 -9.07 10.00 -4.74
N LEU A 258 -10.27 10.23 -4.22
CA LEU A 258 -11.24 9.17 -3.90
C LEU A 258 -11.75 8.47 -5.17
N LYS A 259 -12.02 9.22 -6.25
CA LYS A 259 -12.44 8.65 -7.55
C LYS A 259 -11.32 7.82 -8.19
N GLN A 260 -10.07 8.28 -8.10
CA GLN A 260 -8.89 7.55 -8.58
C GLN A 260 -8.65 6.28 -7.74
N GLU A 261 -8.73 6.38 -6.41
CA GLU A 261 -8.63 5.20 -5.53
C GLU A 261 -9.65 4.14 -5.91
N ARG A 262 -10.88 4.54 -6.21
CA ARG A 262 -11.92 3.60 -6.64
C ARG A 262 -11.58 2.92 -7.97
N LEU A 263 -10.97 3.62 -8.93
CA LEU A 263 -10.47 3.01 -10.16
C LEU A 263 -9.38 1.97 -9.86
N ILE A 264 -8.41 2.30 -9.00
CA ILE A 264 -7.36 1.37 -8.57
C ILE A 264 -7.98 0.11 -7.96
N VAL A 265 -8.97 0.27 -7.06
CA VAL A 265 -9.66 -0.84 -6.41
C VAL A 265 -10.38 -1.73 -7.42
N GLU A 266 -11.13 -1.16 -8.37
CA GLU A 266 -11.84 -1.94 -9.39
C GLU A 266 -10.87 -2.68 -10.32
N VAL A 267 -9.80 -2.00 -10.77
CA VAL A 267 -8.82 -2.61 -11.67
C VAL A 267 -8.04 -3.71 -10.97
N ALA A 268 -7.52 -3.46 -9.77
CA ALA A 268 -6.73 -4.46 -9.05
C ALA A 268 -7.58 -5.67 -8.60
N SER A 269 -8.80 -5.44 -8.09
CA SER A 269 -9.72 -6.54 -7.75
C SER A 269 -10.16 -7.32 -8.99
N GLY A 270 -10.39 -6.65 -10.12
CA GLY A 270 -10.71 -7.29 -11.39
C GLY A 270 -9.59 -8.20 -11.90
N ILE A 271 -8.35 -7.73 -11.82
CA ILE A 271 -7.17 -8.56 -12.15
C ILE A 271 -7.11 -9.80 -11.23
N LYS A 272 -7.34 -9.61 -9.92
CA LYS A 272 -7.34 -10.74 -8.99
C LYS A 272 -8.49 -11.72 -9.25
N MET A 273 -9.67 -11.24 -9.66
CA MET A 273 -10.76 -12.09 -10.15
C MET A 273 -10.32 -12.91 -11.36
N LEU A 274 -9.64 -12.28 -12.34
CA LEU A 274 -9.09 -12.97 -13.51
C LEU A 274 -8.07 -14.05 -13.13
N GLU A 275 -7.19 -13.79 -12.13
CA GLU A 275 -6.26 -14.78 -11.61
C GLU A 275 -6.96 -15.99 -10.96
N LEU A 276 -8.14 -15.76 -10.37
CA LEU A 276 -8.99 -16.82 -9.83
C LEU A 276 -9.81 -17.55 -10.91
N GLY A 277 -9.82 -17.05 -12.15
CA GLY A 277 -10.63 -17.56 -13.24
C GLY A 277 -12.10 -17.12 -13.17
N LEU A 278 -12.36 -16.00 -12.53
CA LEU A 278 -13.71 -15.45 -12.32
C LEU A 278 -13.95 -14.17 -13.14
N PRO A 279 -15.20 -13.93 -13.58
CA PRO A 279 -15.55 -12.67 -14.21
C PRO A 279 -15.53 -11.53 -13.20
N ALA A 280 -15.22 -10.32 -13.64
CA ALA A 280 -15.26 -9.13 -12.80
C ALA A 280 -16.38 -8.17 -13.22
N ARG A 281 -17.03 -7.56 -12.22
CA ARG A 281 -18.06 -6.55 -12.39
C ARG A 281 -17.64 -5.25 -11.69
N LEU A 282 -18.02 -4.11 -12.26
CA LEU A 282 -17.96 -2.85 -11.55
C LEU A 282 -19.06 -2.79 -10.49
N SER A 283 -18.78 -2.14 -9.35
CA SER A 283 -19.85 -1.81 -8.40
C SER A 283 -20.76 -0.73 -8.98
N ASP A 284 -22.02 -0.65 -8.49
CA ASP A 284 -22.96 0.37 -8.95
C ASP A 284 -22.40 1.79 -8.82
N LYS A 285 -21.74 2.08 -7.68
CA LYS A 285 -21.05 3.36 -7.46
C LYS A 285 -19.90 3.60 -8.43
N SER A 286 -19.27 2.56 -8.92
CA SER A 286 -18.17 2.65 -9.90
C SER A 286 -18.69 2.85 -11.31
N LEU A 287 -19.86 2.31 -11.63
CA LEU A 287 -20.54 2.56 -12.91
C LEU A 287 -20.86 4.06 -13.09
N GLU A 288 -21.22 4.77 -12.02
CA GLU A 288 -21.46 6.22 -12.05
C GLU A 288 -20.18 7.03 -12.37
N LEU A 289 -18.99 6.44 -12.20
CA LEU A 289 -17.71 7.11 -12.41
C LEU A 289 -17.05 6.80 -13.76
N VAL A 290 -17.62 5.92 -14.58
CA VAL A 290 -17.02 5.48 -15.84
C VAL A 290 -16.73 6.65 -16.79
N ASP A 291 -17.66 7.58 -16.93
CA ASP A 291 -17.48 8.77 -17.79
C ASP A 291 -16.36 9.69 -17.27
N TYR A 292 -16.28 9.86 -15.94
CA TYR A 292 -15.21 10.60 -15.29
C TYR A 292 -13.86 9.95 -15.57
N TRP A 293 -13.72 8.65 -15.34
CA TRP A 293 -12.46 7.92 -15.57
C TRP A 293 -12.03 7.96 -17.04
N ASN A 294 -12.95 7.78 -17.95
CA ASN A 294 -12.66 7.83 -19.39
C ASN A 294 -12.17 9.20 -19.86
N ARG A 295 -12.70 10.27 -19.28
CA ARG A 295 -12.21 11.62 -19.53
C ARG A 295 -10.82 11.80 -18.96
N GLU A 296 -10.61 11.49 -17.68
CA GLU A 296 -9.33 11.65 -17.01
C GLU A 296 -8.20 10.83 -17.67
N LEU A 297 -8.48 9.58 -18.06
CA LEU A 297 -7.50 8.72 -18.76
C LEU A 297 -7.06 9.32 -20.11
N LYS A 298 -7.92 10.11 -20.78
CA LYS A 298 -7.60 10.75 -22.06
C LYS A 298 -6.91 12.10 -21.88
N GLU A 299 -7.29 12.86 -20.87
CA GLU A 299 -6.84 14.24 -20.65
C GLU A 299 -5.60 14.34 -19.76
N ASN A 300 -5.38 13.37 -18.87
CA ASN A 300 -4.25 13.34 -17.95
C ASN A 300 -3.25 12.24 -18.36
N PRO A 301 -2.16 12.58 -19.06
CA PRO A 301 -1.20 11.60 -19.56
C PRO A 301 -0.45 10.83 -18.46
N ASN A 302 -0.41 11.35 -17.22
CA ASN A 302 0.28 10.68 -16.11
C ASN A 302 -0.62 9.69 -15.35
N LEU A 303 -1.93 9.73 -15.60
CA LEU A 303 -2.88 8.89 -14.84
C LEU A 303 -2.67 7.40 -15.11
N MET A 304 -2.35 7.04 -16.35
CA MET A 304 -2.14 5.64 -16.73
C MET A 304 -0.91 5.04 -16.06
N ASP A 305 0.19 5.79 -16.03
CA ASP A 305 1.42 5.35 -15.33
C ASP A 305 1.21 5.26 -13.80
N ALA A 306 0.48 6.21 -13.24
CA ALA A 306 0.12 6.17 -11.82
C ALA A 306 -0.79 4.96 -11.50
N LEU A 307 -1.79 4.71 -12.33
CA LEU A 307 -2.70 3.57 -12.21
C LEU A 307 -1.94 2.24 -12.30
N GLU A 308 -1.04 2.10 -13.30
CA GLU A 308 -0.17 0.91 -13.44
C GLU A 308 0.64 0.67 -12.17
N SER A 309 1.29 1.72 -11.67
CA SER A 309 2.12 1.64 -10.46
C SER A 309 1.32 1.20 -9.25
N ASP A 310 0.18 1.85 -8.99
CA ASP A 310 -0.64 1.59 -7.80
C ASP A 310 -1.30 0.22 -7.85
N VAL A 311 -1.79 -0.21 -9.02
CA VAL A 311 -2.37 -1.53 -9.23
C VAL A 311 -1.34 -2.64 -9.05
N ASN A 312 -0.16 -2.52 -9.68
CA ASN A 312 0.90 -3.51 -9.55
C ASN A 312 1.42 -3.59 -8.11
N ASN A 313 1.60 -2.47 -7.42
CA ASN A 313 2.02 -2.44 -6.02
C ASN A 313 0.97 -3.08 -5.09
N ALA A 314 -0.32 -2.79 -5.30
CA ALA A 314 -1.39 -3.40 -4.51
C ALA A 314 -1.43 -4.92 -4.67
N LEU A 315 -1.31 -5.40 -5.91
CA LEU A 315 -1.30 -6.83 -6.21
C LEU A 315 -0.02 -7.52 -5.72
N GLU A 316 1.15 -6.86 -5.79
CA GLU A 316 2.38 -7.39 -5.22
C GLU A 316 2.27 -7.60 -3.71
N VAL A 317 1.68 -6.65 -3.00
CA VAL A 317 1.39 -6.77 -1.56
C VAL A 317 0.49 -7.97 -1.28
N ILE A 318 -0.60 -8.12 -2.04
CA ILE A 318 -1.53 -9.24 -1.90
C ILE A 318 -0.83 -10.57 -2.20
N HIS A 319 -0.05 -10.66 -3.28
CA HIS A 319 0.67 -11.88 -3.65
C HIS A 319 1.73 -12.28 -2.60
N LYS A 320 2.44 -11.30 -2.02
CA LYS A 320 3.39 -11.57 -0.93
C LYS A 320 2.67 -12.08 0.32
N ALA A 321 1.54 -11.45 0.68
CA ALA A 321 0.72 -11.93 1.79
C ALA A 321 0.19 -13.35 1.56
N GLU A 322 -0.23 -13.67 0.34
CA GLU A 322 -0.69 -15.00 -0.07
C GLU A 322 0.41 -16.07 0.07
N ARG A 323 1.67 -15.69 -0.20
CA ARG A 323 2.83 -16.57 -0.02
C ARG A 323 3.41 -16.58 1.40
N GLY A 324 2.91 -15.74 2.31
CA GLY A 324 3.45 -15.57 3.66
C GLY A 324 4.83 -14.90 3.67
N GLU A 325 5.16 -14.14 2.64
CA GLU A 325 6.42 -13.43 2.52
C GLU A 325 6.39 -12.11 3.32
N LYS A 326 7.54 -11.72 3.86
CA LYS A 326 7.69 -10.42 4.52
C LYS A 326 7.47 -9.30 3.52
N ILE A 327 6.51 -8.42 3.81
CA ILE A 327 6.20 -7.27 2.98
C ILE A 327 7.01 -6.07 3.46
N GLU A 328 7.83 -5.52 2.58
CA GLU A 328 8.54 -4.26 2.81
C GLU A 328 7.86 -3.17 1.99
N TYR A 329 7.22 -2.24 2.67
CA TYR A 329 6.55 -1.14 2.00
C TYR A 329 7.54 -0.04 1.62
N ALA A 330 7.38 0.53 0.43
CA ALA A 330 8.20 1.65 -0.02
C ALA A 330 8.08 2.87 0.91
N THR A 331 6.91 3.07 1.51
CA THR A 331 6.69 4.05 2.57
C THR A 331 7.54 3.80 3.82
N MET A 332 7.83 2.53 4.14
CA MET A 332 8.77 2.18 5.20
C MET A 332 10.23 2.30 4.74
N ARG A 333 10.52 1.98 3.48
CA ARG A 333 11.83 2.27 2.87
C ARG A 333 12.09 3.76 2.79
N ASN A 334 11.14 4.54 2.34
CA ASN A 334 11.24 6.00 2.32
C ASN A 334 11.31 6.57 3.74
N ARG A 335 10.62 6.00 4.74
CA ARG A 335 10.81 6.37 6.15
C ARG A 335 12.18 5.93 6.69
N ARG A 336 12.74 4.82 6.24
CA ARG A 336 14.13 4.43 6.57
C ARG A 336 15.16 5.19 5.74
N GLN A 337 14.88 5.49 4.47
CA GLN A 337 15.74 6.31 3.61
C GLN A 337 15.60 7.81 3.85
N THR A 338 14.47 8.29 4.39
CA THR A 338 14.35 9.65 4.93
C THR A 338 14.82 9.74 6.37
N SER A 339 15.02 8.64 7.08
CA SER A 339 15.86 8.63 8.30
C SER A 339 17.37 8.61 7.95
N ASP A 340 17.74 8.12 6.78
CA ASP A 340 19.12 8.21 6.24
C ASP A 340 19.36 9.46 5.35
N MET A 341 18.34 10.01 4.73
CA MET A 341 18.25 11.39 4.25
C MET A 341 17.56 12.16 5.36
N GLN A 342 18.37 12.84 6.21
CA GLN A 342 17.87 13.79 7.19
C GLN A 342 16.34 13.86 7.16
N GLU A 343 15.65 13.09 8.03
CA GLU A 343 14.32 13.51 8.45
C GLU A 343 14.44 15.01 8.51
N GLN A 344 13.70 15.74 7.68
CA GLN A 344 13.60 17.16 7.93
C GLN A 344 12.98 17.22 9.30
N LEU A 345 13.85 17.33 10.29
CA LEU A 345 13.50 17.50 11.69
C LEU A 345 12.37 18.52 11.66
N PRO A 346 11.24 18.27 12.30
CA PRO A 346 10.14 19.19 12.26
C PRO A 346 10.70 20.54 12.61
N LYS A 347 10.57 21.52 11.70
CA LYS A 347 11.14 22.84 11.94
C LYS A 347 10.73 23.39 13.31
N HIS A 348 9.57 22.93 13.78
CA HIS A 348 9.03 23.28 15.11
C HIS A 348 8.16 22.15 15.64
N PHE A 349 8.21 21.89 16.95
CA PHE A 349 7.24 21.08 17.64
C PHE A 349 6.00 21.91 17.99
N TYR A 350 4.86 21.51 17.47
CA TYR A 350 3.57 22.08 17.84
C TYR A 350 2.78 21.07 18.66
N VAL A 351 2.33 21.48 19.83
CA VAL A 351 1.52 20.62 20.72
C VAL A 351 0.31 20.03 20.00
N ALA A 352 -0.36 20.83 19.15
CA ALA A 352 -1.50 20.37 18.38
C ALA A 352 -1.14 19.22 17.41
N ASP A 353 0.04 19.23 16.84
CA ASP A 353 0.50 18.19 15.92
C ASP A 353 0.91 16.93 16.68
N GLU A 354 1.54 17.09 17.83
CA GLU A 354 1.88 15.97 18.70
C GLU A 354 0.63 15.28 19.26
N ILE A 355 -0.39 16.04 19.66
CA ILE A 355 -1.69 15.48 20.08
C ILE A 355 -2.34 14.69 18.95
N ARG A 356 -2.27 15.16 17.69
CA ARG A 356 -2.84 14.46 16.54
C ARG A 356 -2.11 13.16 16.19
N LYS A 357 -0.83 13.06 16.50
CA LYS A 357 -0.04 11.82 16.27
C LYS A 357 -0.44 10.68 17.21
N HIS A 358 -1.07 10.98 18.34
CA HIS A 358 -1.41 10.01 19.39
C HIS A 358 -2.92 10.04 19.75
N PRO A 359 -3.82 9.85 18.76
CA PRO A 359 -5.26 9.92 19.01
C PRO A 359 -5.84 8.67 19.68
N ASN A 360 -5.07 7.57 19.76
CA ASN A 360 -5.59 6.27 20.19
C ASN A 360 -5.48 6.13 21.71
N LYS A 361 -6.59 5.75 22.36
CA LYS A 361 -6.64 5.45 23.79
C LYS A 361 -5.76 4.28 24.22
N GLU A 362 -5.39 3.42 23.29
CA GLU A 362 -4.48 2.29 23.54
C GLU A 362 -3.01 2.71 23.51
N ASP A 363 -2.69 3.87 22.92
CA ASP A 363 -1.33 4.40 22.89
C ASP A 363 -1.04 5.15 24.21
N LYS A 364 -0.27 4.54 25.07
CA LYS A 364 0.14 5.09 26.37
C LYS A 364 1.37 6.00 26.29
N THR A 365 1.79 6.40 25.10
CA THR A 365 2.97 7.25 24.91
C THR A 365 2.77 8.62 25.56
N ILE A 366 3.74 9.04 26.37
CA ILE A 366 3.84 10.41 26.90
C ILE A 366 4.85 11.15 26.03
N VAL A 367 4.48 12.35 25.56
CA VAL A 367 5.38 13.23 24.81
C VAL A 367 5.70 14.46 25.65
N ILE A 368 7.00 14.73 25.83
CA ILE A 368 7.47 15.92 26.57
C ILE A 368 8.30 16.75 25.60
N VAL A 369 7.79 17.91 25.20
CA VAL A 369 8.51 18.88 24.36
C VAL A 369 9.15 19.92 25.28
N ILE A 370 10.49 19.94 25.33
CA ILE A 370 11.28 20.83 26.18
C ILE A 370 11.89 21.94 25.32
N ASP A 371 11.70 23.17 25.71
CA ASP A 371 12.41 24.33 25.19
C ASP A 371 13.36 24.88 26.27
N PRO A 372 14.65 24.58 26.17
CA PRO A 372 15.62 25.04 27.15
C PRO A 372 15.78 26.56 27.16
N SER A 373 15.57 27.23 26.04
CA SER A 373 15.77 28.68 25.89
C SER A 373 14.71 29.50 26.62
N SER A 374 13.46 29.04 26.58
CA SER A 374 12.34 29.66 27.30
C SER A 374 12.07 28.99 28.66
N LYS A 375 12.86 28.00 29.03
CA LYS A 375 12.68 27.20 30.25
C LYS A 375 11.26 26.63 30.37
N SER A 376 10.69 26.20 29.24
CA SER A 376 9.33 25.68 29.19
C SER A 376 9.28 24.23 28.71
N ALA A 377 8.25 23.51 29.14
CA ALA A 377 7.93 22.19 28.63
C ALA A 377 6.44 22.01 28.42
N ASP A 378 6.09 21.41 27.31
CA ASP A 378 4.74 20.97 26.96
C ASP A 378 4.68 19.46 27.09
N VAL A 379 3.83 18.97 27.99
CA VAL A 379 3.65 17.55 28.27
C VAL A 379 2.31 17.10 27.71
N ILE A 380 2.36 16.17 26.75
CA ILE A 380 1.17 15.58 26.13
C ILE A 380 0.98 14.20 26.74
N LEU A 381 -0.15 14.02 27.38
CA LEU A 381 -0.52 12.77 28.05
C LEU A 381 -1.32 11.88 27.11
N PRO A 382 -1.32 10.54 27.33
CA PRO A 382 -2.16 9.63 26.59
C PRO A 382 -3.63 10.01 26.64
N ALA A 383 -4.39 9.66 25.62
CA ALA A 383 -5.83 9.77 25.62
C ALA A 383 -6.46 9.01 26.80
N GLY A 384 -7.43 9.61 27.49
CA GLY A 384 -8.05 9.03 28.68
C GLY A 384 -7.28 9.26 29.99
N ALA A 385 -6.09 9.84 29.97
CA ALA A 385 -5.36 10.15 31.17
C ALA A 385 -6.08 11.26 31.97
N SER A 386 -6.43 10.95 33.21
CA SER A 386 -7.06 11.92 34.12
C SER A 386 -6.03 12.87 34.72
N PRO A 387 -6.34 14.17 34.83
CA PRO A 387 -5.50 15.12 35.53
C PRO A 387 -5.33 14.82 37.02
N GLU A 388 -6.28 14.13 37.61
CA GLU A 388 -6.37 13.88 39.06
C GLU A 388 -5.92 12.48 39.48
N VAL A 389 -6.03 11.53 38.55
CA VAL A 389 -5.77 10.11 38.81
C VAL A 389 -4.56 9.62 38.04
N ASP A 390 -3.63 9.08 38.78
CA ASP A 390 -2.28 8.75 38.36
C ASP A 390 -2.06 7.44 37.67
N ASN A 391 -3.07 6.70 37.33
CA ASN A 391 -3.00 5.25 37.48
C ASN A 391 -2.78 4.49 36.19
N GLU A 392 -2.74 5.14 35.04
CA GLU A 392 -2.65 4.43 33.76
C GLU A 392 -1.21 4.25 33.24
N VAL A 393 -0.27 5.02 33.81
CA VAL A 393 1.17 4.84 33.54
C VAL A 393 1.89 4.65 34.88
N PRO A 394 2.30 3.44 35.21
CA PRO A 394 2.96 3.18 36.49
C PRO A 394 4.14 4.10 36.74
N GLY A 395 4.10 4.79 37.85
CA GLY A 395 5.19 5.66 38.28
C GLY A 395 5.24 7.05 37.66
N MET A 396 4.40 7.37 36.69
CA MET A 396 4.37 8.68 36.03
C MET A 396 3.01 9.36 36.06
N ASN A 397 2.95 10.47 36.74
CA ASN A 397 1.79 11.34 36.75
C ASN A 397 2.18 12.81 36.51
N LYS A 398 1.19 13.65 36.22
CA LYS A 398 1.41 15.08 35.97
C LYS A 398 2.23 15.74 37.08
N ALA A 399 1.91 15.47 38.32
CA ALA A 399 2.62 16.05 39.45
C ALA A 399 4.08 15.60 39.49
N ARG A 400 4.36 14.37 39.14
CA ARG A 400 5.72 13.82 39.09
C ARG A 400 6.52 14.43 37.96
N ILE A 401 5.98 14.42 36.75
CA ILE A 401 6.62 14.98 35.56
C ILE A 401 6.90 16.47 35.78
N GLY A 402 5.90 17.23 36.20
CA GLY A 402 6.03 18.69 36.41
C GLY A 402 7.10 19.03 37.44
N ARG A 403 7.21 18.26 38.55
CA ARG A 403 8.27 18.49 39.53
C ARG A 403 9.66 18.12 39.00
N ALA A 404 9.76 17.02 38.31
CA ALA A 404 11.03 16.62 37.72
C ALA A 404 11.57 17.73 36.80
N LEU A 405 10.74 18.24 35.90
CA LEU A 405 11.10 19.30 34.99
C LEU A 405 11.46 20.60 35.70
N ARG A 406 10.68 21.01 36.72
CA ARG A 406 10.96 22.23 37.51
C ARG A 406 12.25 22.16 38.31
N ARG A 407 12.61 20.99 38.85
CA ARG A 407 13.89 20.80 39.54
C ARG A 407 15.09 21.02 38.63
N GLU A 408 14.89 20.85 37.31
CA GLU A 408 15.91 21.10 36.29
C GLU A 408 15.86 22.50 35.70
N GLY A 409 15.13 23.39 36.32
CA GLY A 409 15.05 24.76 35.88
C GLY A 409 14.04 24.99 34.76
N ILE A 410 13.19 24.02 34.45
CA ILE A 410 12.04 24.23 33.57
C ILE A 410 10.93 24.85 34.40
N GLU A 411 10.73 26.15 34.24
CA GLU A 411 9.81 26.96 35.09
C GLU A 411 8.36 26.81 34.65
N ASN A 412 8.12 26.74 33.33
CA ASN A 412 6.78 26.76 32.76
C ASN A 412 6.45 25.39 32.17
N VAL A 413 5.71 24.56 32.91
CA VAL A 413 5.26 23.24 32.48
C VAL A 413 3.76 23.27 32.21
N ARG A 414 3.38 22.94 30.95
CA ARG A 414 2.00 22.84 30.51
C ARG A 414 1.65 21.41 30.20
N PHE A 415 0.41 21.01 30.48
CA PHE A 415 -0.08 19.67 30.21
C PHE A 415 -1.26 19.69 29.26
N PHE A 416 -1.30 18.75 28.34
CA PHE A 416 -2.30 18.60 27.33
C PHE A 416 -2.88 17.19 27.35
N ASN A 417 -4.18 17.08 27.15
CA ASN A 417 -4.90 15.83 27.04
C ASN A 417 -5.57 15.76 25.65
N PRO A 418 -5.32 14.69 24.83
CA PRO A 418 -5.91 14.55 23.50
C PRO A 418 -7.43 14.34 23.49
N ASP A 419 -8.06 13.97 24.62
CA ASP A 419 -9.51 13.72 24.70
C ASP A 419 -10.40 14.97 24.61
N GLY A 420 -9.87 16.06 24.11
CA GLY A 420 -10.66 17.28 23.87
C GLY A 420 -10.67 18.29 25.01
N ALA A 421 -10.03 18.03 26.12
CA ALA A 421 -9.74 19.02 27.15
C ALA A 421 -8.59 19.93 26.69
N TRP A 422 -8.79 20.62 25.57
CA TRP A 422 -7.85 21.60 25.06
C TRP A 422 -7.52 22.61 26.14
N GLY A 423 -6.25 22.69 26.48
CA GLY A 423 -5.78 23.67 27.45
C GLY A 423 -5.99 23.26 28.91
N TYR A 424 -6.15 21.97 29.20
CA TYR A 424 -6.00 21.53 30.58
C TYR A 424 -4.63 21.96 31.11
N ARG A 425 -4.63 22.97 31.91
CA ARG A 425 -3.45 23.48 32.64
C ARG A 425 -3.67 23.14 34.08
N PRO A 426 -2.99 22.11 34.63
CA PRO A 426 -3.02 21.87 36.04
C PRO A 426 -2.50 23.13 36.73
N ASP A 427 -3.24 23.62 37.71
CA ASP A 427 -2.81 24.73 38.54
C ASP A 427 -1.41 24.44 39.13
N ASP A 428 -0.52 25.38 39.06
CA ASP A 428 0.81 25.29 39.65
C ASP A 428 0.77 24.91 41.14
N ALA A 429 -0.27 25.32 41.85
CA ALA A 429 -0.54 24.92 43.22
C ALA A 429 -0.75 23.41 43.41
N TYR A 430 -1.27 22.71 42.38
CA TYR A 430 -1.44 21.27 42.41
C TYR A 430 -0.08 20.55 42.49
N PHE A 431 0.89 20.99 41.71
CA PHE A 431 2.23 20.39 41.73
C PHE A 431 3.02 20.72 43.00
N ALA A 432 2.80 21.90 43.59
CA ALA A 432 3.49 22.32 44.80
C ALA A 432 3.08 21.49 46.03
N LYS A 433 1.86 20.97 46.07
CA LYS A 433 1.29 20.26 47.21
C LYS A 433 1.68 18.76 47.30
N LYS A 434 2.04 18.10 46.18
CA LYS A 434 2.37 16.67 46.20
C LYS A 434 3.86 16.43 46.26
N GLN A 435 4.31 15.91 47.39
CA GLN A 435 5.70 15.49 47.57
C GLN A 435 5.94 14.10 46.95
N VAL A 436 6.42 14.03 45.74
CA VAL A 436 6.87 12.78 45.15
C VAL A 436 8.16 12.97 44.38
N SER A 437 9.11 12.08 44.60
CA SER A 437 10.41 12.11 43.98
C SER A 437 10.36 11.55 42.56
N LEU A 438 10.69 12.36 41.57
CA LEU A 438 10.98 11.94 40.20
C LEU A 438 12.40 12.28 39.79
N ALA A 439 13.29 12.23 40.72
CA ALA A 439 14.71 12.45 40.49
C ALA A 439 15.26 11.53 39.37
N ARG A 440 14.70 10.31 39.23
CA ARG A 440 15.12 9.39 38.18
C ARG A 440 14.76 9.86 36.76
N LEU A 441 13.48 10.19 36.50
CA LEU A 441 13.06 10.67 35.19
C LEU A 441 13.79 11.95 34.79
N LYS A 442 13.95 12.84 35.73
CA LYS A 442 14.65 14.06 35.59
C LYS A 442 16.12 13.89 35.19
N ASN A 443 16.89 13.19 35.99
CA ASN A 443 18.30 12.97 35.74
C ASN A 443 18.49 12.26 34.39
N TRP A 444 17.60 11.35 34.11
CA TRP A 444 17.60 10.63 32.86
C TRP A 444 17.30 11.54 31.64
N ALA A 445 16.26 12.36 31.66
CA ALA A 445 15.96 13.26 30.58
C ALA A 445 17.10 14.24 30.30
N LEU A 446 17.78 14.71 31.32
CA LEU A 446 18.91 15.64 31.20
C LEU A 446 20.19 14.96 30.71
N GLU A 447 20.47 13.77 31.16
CA GLU A 447 21.57 12.96 30.63
C GLU A 447 21.39 12.74 29.13
N MET A 448 20.17 12.40 28.69
CA MET A 448 19.85 12.27 27.28
C MET A 448 20.06 13.57 26.49
N LEU A 449 19.58 14.69 27.02
CA LEU A 449 19.77 15.99 26.38
C LEU A 449 21.25 16.41 26.31
N SER A 450 22.10 15.95 27.24
CA SER A 450 23.51 16.31 27.28
C SER A 450 24.40 15.42 26.41
N THR A 451 24.08 14.13 26.29
CA THR A 451 24.97 13.13 25.66
C THR A 451 24.50 12.63 24.31
N LEU A 452 23.23 12.77 23.99
CA LEU A 452 22.59 12.14 22.82
C LEU A 452 22.77 10.60 22.78
N ASP A 453 23.25 10.02 23.88
CA ASP A 453 23.43 8.58 24.02
C ASP A 453 22.18 7.95 24.61
N VAL A 454 21.48 7.19 23.79
CA VAL A 454 20.23 6.50 24.18
C VAL A 454 20.46 5.31 25.11
N THR A 455 21.69 4.80 25.21
CA THR A 455 22.00 3.60 26.01
C THR A 455 21.72 3.79 27.51
N PRO A 456 22.15 4.89 28.16
CA PRO A 456 21.77 5.17 29.54
C PRO A 456 20.27 5.38 29.71
N ALA A 457 19.62 5.95 28.71
CA ALA A 457 18.20 6.20 28.69
C ALA A 457 17.37 4.91 28.70
N VAL A 458 17.75 3.94 27.86
CA VAL A 458 17.09 2.63 27.80
C VAL A 458 17.17 1.92 29.15
N LYS A 459 18.38 1.88 29.78
CA LYS A 459 18.53 1.29 31.10
C LYS A 459 17.66 1.94 32.19
N ARG A 460 17.52 3.28 32.11
CA ARG A 460 16.69 3.99 33.08
C ARG A 460 15.20 3.92 32.75
N ALA A 461 14.85 3.70 31.48
CA ALA A 461 13.49 3.41 31.10
C ALA A 461 12.97 2.14 31.76
N ASP A 462 13.76 1.06 31.74
CA ASP A 462 13.42 -0.20 32.43
C ASP A 462 13.21 0.05 33.93
N GLU A 463 14.04 0.89 34.56
CA GLU A 463 13.90 1.23 35.99
C GLU A 463 12.64 2.04 36.31
N ILE A 464 12.07 2.79 35.36
CA ILE A 464 10.90 3.64 35.55
C ILE A 464 9.66 3.12 34.85
N GLY A 465 9.73 1.97 34.19
CA GLY A 465 8.61 1.32 33.52
C GLY A 465 8.33 1.83 32.12
N PHE A 466 9.37 2.16 31.36
CA PHE A 466 9.25 2.50 29.94
C PHE A 466 10.12 1.60 29.08
N ASP A 467 9.53 0.96 28.08
CA ASP A 467 10.23 0.10 27.13
C ASP A 467 11.02 0.87 26.10
N GLN A 468 10.49 1.99 25.67
CA GLN A 468 11.02 2.74 24.54
C GLN A 468 11.04 4.23 24.82
N ILE A 469 12.17 4.81 24.47
CA ILE A 469 12.36 6.25 24.55
C ILE A 469 12.93 6.72 23.21
N GLN A 470 12.28 7.71 22.63
CA GLN A 470 12.75 8.37 21.44
C GLN A 470 12.97 9.86 21.72
N MET A 471 14.06 10.39 21.23
CA MET A 471 14.36 11.83 21.30
C MET A 471 14.51 12.42 19.92
N ILE A 472 13.95 13.61 19.73
CA ILE A 472 14.07 14.38 18.49
C ILE A 472 14.33 15.84 18.87
N GLN A 473 15.25 16.48 18.17
CA GLN A 473 15.52 17.92 18.32
C GLN A 473 14.99 18.68 17.10
N ASP A 474 14.40 19.87 17.32
CA ASP A 474 13.99 20.77 16.22
C ASP A 474 15.05 21.85 15.93
N ASP A 475 14.81 22.67 14.91
CA ASP A 475 15.69 23.75 14.49
C ASP A 475 15.79 24.94 15.48
N LYS A 476 14.93 24.96 16.50
CA LYS A 476 14.97 25.90 17.62
C LYS A 476 15.64 25.36 18.87
N ASN A 477 16.36 24.25 18.76
CA ASN A 477 16.97 23.54 19.87
C ASN A 477 15.98 23.07 20.94
N ARG A 478 14.69 22.89 20.57
CA ARG A 478 13.73 22.25 21.46
C ARG A 478 13.82 20.73 21.28
N TRP A 479 13.51 20.02 22.35
CA TRP A 479 13.61 18.58 22.39
C TRP A 479 12.23 17.96 22.61
N ALA A 480 11.87 16.94 21.84
CA ALA A 480 10.72 16.09 22.09
C ALA A 480 11.18 14.73 22.59
N LEU A 481 10.67 14.33 23.74
CA LEU A 481 10.89 13.03 24.39
C LEU A 481 9.60 12.23 24.28
N TYR A 482 9.66 11.08 23.61
CA TYR A 482 8.55 10.15 23.50
C TYR A 482 8.82 8.97 24.43
N LEU A 483 7.98 8.81 25.44
CA LEU A 483 8.10 7.79 26.46
C LEU A 483 6.97 6.79 26.31
N LYS A 484 7.30 5.55 25.95
CA LYS A 484 6.35 4.43 25.88
C LYS A 484 6.47 3.57 27.11
N PRO A 485 5.39 3.37 27.87
CA PRO A 485 5.39 2.45 29.01
C PRO A 485 5.47 1.00 28.54
N GLU A 486 5.95 0.12 29.42
CA GLU A 486 5.83 -1.33 29.26
C GLU A 486 4.35 -1.73 29.18
N HIS A 487 4.06 -2.70 28.30
CA HIS A 487 2.71 -3.25 28.11
C HIS A 487 2.32 -4.17 29.25
#